data_53cd6137749faf04a2492aec992000e5
#
_entry.id   53cd6137749faf04a2492aec992000e5
#
_cell.length_a   1.000
_cell.length_b   1.000
_cell.length_c   1.000
_cell.angle_alpha   90.00
_cell.angle_beta   90.00
_cell.angle_gamma   90.00
#
_symmetry.space_group_name_H-M   'P 1'
#
loop_
_entity.id
_entity.type
_entity.pdbx_description
1 polymer ?
#
loop_
_entity_poly.entity_id
_entity_poly.type
_entity_poly.pdbx_seq_one_letter_code
_entity_poly.pdbx_strand_id
1 'polypeptide(L)'
;MLGCSMTGVVVRLFRYPVKGLSPEPMETLALTHAHGIERDRSFALALGTTEFDPAQPQPLAKTNFLMLAKNEALARLHTRLGPDHRLTVRLDGRIVAEGVLDDPAGRAAIEDFFTAFAGDAARGRVRVVSAPGHRFTDIGAPVPEFMDCVSLINLASLRAVEAAMGRRLDPLRFRANIYVDGLPAWTEFDRLGASLTVGSIECRVVRRTRRCPATNVDPATAQRDADVPRALRAAYGHADLGVYLQPVGVGTVAPGDAVSMSQAA
;
A
#
# COMPACT_ATOMS: atom_id res chain seq x y z
N MET A 1 -1.64 36.45 15.73
CA MET A 1 -0.48 35.76 15.14
C MET A 1 -0.99 34.98 13.94
N LEU A 2 -0.58 35.32 12.73
CA LEU A 2 -0.91 34.57 11.52
C LEU A 2 -0.27 33.20 11.64
N GLY A 3 -1.05 32.15 11.85
CA GLY A 3 -0.57 30.80 11.91
C GLY A 3 0.08 30.41 10.59
N CYS A 4 1.37 30.08 10.62
CA CYS A 4 2.10 29.61 9.46
C CYS A 4 1.51 28.25 9.02
N SER A 5 0.67 28.24 7.97
CA SER A 5 0.19 27.02 7.35
C SER A 5 1.38 26.32 6.69
N MET A 6 1.74 25.13 7.17
CA MET A 6 2.75 24.33 6.50
C MET A 6 2.13 23.70 5.26
N THR A 7 2.77 23.89 4.12
CA THR A 7 2.31 23.39 2.84
C THR A 7 3.37 22.50 2.23
N GLY A 8 3.00 21.26 1.92
CA GLY A 8 3.79 20.33 1.13
C GLY A 8 3.21 20.17 -0.26
N VAL A 9 3.80 19.31 -1.07
CA VAL A 9 3.36 19.00 -2.42
C VAL A 9 3.30 17.48 -2.63
N VAL A 10 2.27 17.02 -3.33
CA VAL A 10 2.17 15.64 -3.81
C VAL A 10 3.19 15.43 -4.92
N VAL A 11 4.07 14.44 -4.78
CA VAL A 11 5.13 14.18 -5.77
C VAL A 11 4.91 12.88 -6.56
N ARG A 12 4.29 11.87 -5.94
CA ARG A 12 3.98 10.59 -6.62
C ARG A 12 2.71 9.98 -6.06
N LEU A 13 2.01 9.29 -6.93
CA LEU A 13 0.78 8.56 -6.61
C LEU A 13 0.87 7.13 -7.11
N PHE A 14 0.38 6.19 -6.30
CA PHE A 14 0.35 4.77 -6.64
C PHE A 14 -0.94 4.10 -6.20
N ARG A 15 -1.32 3.10 -6.99
CA ARG A 15 -2.35 2.13 -6.66
C ARG A 15 -1.71 0.75 -6.61
N TYR A 16 -2.26 -0.15 -5.79
CA TYR A 16 -1.81 -1.53 -5.64
C TYR A 16 -3.00 -2.47 -5.82
N PRO A 17 -3.38 -2.84 -7.05
CA PRO A 17 -4.63 -3.57 -7.30
C PRO A 17 -4.69 -4.92 -6.58
N VAL A 18 -3.56 -5.63 -6.49
CA VAL A 18 -3.46 -6.92 -5.82
C VAL A 18 -2.58 -6.80 -4.58
N LYS A 19 -3.08 -7.25 -3.43
CA LYS A 19 -2.30 -7.29 -2.17
C LYS A 19 -0.97 -8.01 -2.38
N GLY A 20 0.13 -7.38 -1.97
CA GLY A 20 1.48 -7.99 -2.02
C GLY A 20 2.18 -7.86 -3.37
N LEU A 21 1.51 -7.45 -4.45
CA LEU A 21 2.09 -7.33 -5.79
C LEU A 21 2.49 -5.88 -6.15
N SER A 22 2.85 -5.62 -7.40
CA SER A 22 3.46 -4.38 -7.88
C SER A 22 2.61 -3.13 -7.68
N PRO A 23 3.23 -1.96 -7.48
CA PRO A 23 2.55 -0.67 -7.60
C PRO A 23 2.20 -0.37 -9.05
N GLU A 24 1.10 0.34 -9.25
CA GLU A 24 0.77 1.03 -10.50
C GLU A 24 0.90 2.53 -10.29
N PRO A 25 1.76 3.24 -11.03
CA PRO A 25 1.84 4.69 -10.96
C PRO A 25 0.55 5.31 -11.50
N MET A 26 0.10 6.38 -10.86
CA MET A 26 -1.14 7.07 -11.21
C MET A 26 -0.86 8.55 -11.46
N GLU A 27 -1.46 9.10 -12.52
CA GLU A 27 -1.45 10.53 -12.78
C GLU A 27 -2.47 11.27 -11.90
N THR A 28 -3.55 10.60 -11.53
CA THR A 28 -4.59 11.13 -10.65
C THR A 28 -5.20 10.01 -9.82
N LEU A 29 -5.51 10.27 -8.56
CA LEU A 29 -6.31 9.40 -7.72
C LEU A 29 -7.64 10.07 -7.39
N ALA A 30 -8.75 9.41 -7.75
CA ALA A 30 -10.06 9.74 -7.19
C ALA A 30 -10.17 9.08 -5.81
N LEU A 31 -10.47 9.87 -4.80
CA LEU A 31 -10.65 9.43 -3.42
C LEU A 31 -12.10 9.61 -3.00
N THR A 32 -12.63 8.61 -2.33
CA THR A 32 -13.99 8.67 -1.77
C THR A 32 -14.01 8.15 -0.35
N HIS A 33 -14.90 8.69 0.48
CA HIS A 33 -15.08 8.19 1.85
C HIS A 33 -15.50 6.71 1.88
N ALA A 34 -16.33 6.29 0.92
CA ALA A 34 -16.91 4.95 0.92
C ALA A 34 -15.97 3.87 0.35
N HIS A 35 -14.97 4.27 -0.46
CA HIS A 35 -14.17 3.28 -1.21
C HIS A 35 -12.67 3.62 -1.29
N GLY A 36 -12.19 4.67 -0.61
CA GLY A 36 -10.80 5.11 -0.69
C GLY A 36 -10.36 5.31 -2.16
N ILE A 37 -9.38 4.54 -2.65
CA ILE A 37 -8.92 4.54 -4.05
C ILE A 37 -9.57 3.38 -4.79
N GLU A 38 -10.20 3.66 -5.94
CA GLU A 38 -10.79 2.61 -6.79
C GLU A 38 -9.74 1.57 -7.19
N ARG A 39 -10.10 0.29 -7.07
CA ARG A 39 -9.26 -0.89 -7.37
C ARG A 39 -7.96 -0.98 -6.58
N ASP A 40 -7.78 -0.22 -5.51
CA ASP A 40 -6.63 -0.40 -4.64
C ASP A 40 -6.87 -1.57 -3.70
N ARG A 41 -6.02 -2.60 -3.76
CA ARG A 41 -6.10 -3.85 -2.97
C ARG A 41 -7.47 -4.53 -3.05
N SER A 42 -8.12 -4.47 -4.22
CA SER A 42 -9.41 -5.14 -4.48
C SER A 42 -9.26 -6.64 -4.68
N PHE A 43 -8.05 -7.11 -4.94
CA PHE A 43 -7.72 -8.53 -5.05
C PHE A 43 -6.62 -8.92 -4.07
N ALA A 44 -6.62 -10.20 -3.66
CA ALA A 44 -5.52 -10.80 -2.92
C ALA A 44 -5.28 -12.24 -3.35
N LEU A 45 -4.07 -12.73 -3.07
CA LEU A 45 -3.65 -14.12 -3.31
C LEU A 45 -3.72 -14.86 -1.97
N ALA A 46 -4.85 -15.50 -1.70
CA ALA A 46 -5.07 -16.28 -0.49
C ALA A 46 -4.27 -17.57 -0.53
N LEU A 47 -3.66 -17.93 0.60
CA LEU A 47 -2.96 -19.21 0.75
C LEU A 47 -3.97 -20.37 0.68
N GLY A 48 -3.52 -21.56 0.29
CA GLY A 48 -4.38 -22.73 0.13
C GLY A 48 -5.15 -23.11 1.39
N THR A 49 -4.64 -22.77 2.57
CA THR A 49 -5.29 -22.99 3.88
C THR A 49 -6.22 -21.86 4.33
N THR A 50 -6.36 -20.79 3.53
CA THR A 50 -7.17 -19.62 3.90
C THR A 50 -8.62 -19.86 3.51
N GLU A 51 -9.53 -19.65 4.43
CA GLU A 51 -10.96 -19.58 4.17
C GLU A 51 -11.36 -18.13 3.93
N PHE A 52 -12.06 -17.85 2.85
CA PHE A 52 -12.60 -16.55 2.50
C PHE A 52 -13.93 -16.73 1.77
N ASP A 53 -14.99 -16.18 2.35
CA ASP A 53 -16.33 -16.16 1.75
C ASP A 53 -16.58 -14.79 1.09
N PRO A 54 -16.64 -14.72 -0.24
CA PRO A 54 -16.92 -13.46 -0.94
C PRO A 54 -18.35 -12.94 -0.73
N ALA A 55 -19.30 -13.78 -0.29
CA ALA A 55 -20.66 -13.36 0.03
C ALA A 55 -20.76 -12.69 1.42
N GLN A 56 -19.83 -13.03 2.33
CA GLN A 56 -19.73 -12.45 3.66
C GLN A 56 -18.26 -12.12 3.98
N PRO A 57 -17.64 -11.17 3.25
CA PRO A 57 -16.22 -10.92 3.35
C PRO A 57 -15.85 -10.36 4.73
N GLN A 58 -14.94 -11.06 5.40
CA GLN A 58 -14.37 -10.59 6.66
C GLN A 58 -12.92 -10.15 6.46
N PRO A 59 -12.49 -9.06 7.11
CA PRO A 59 -11.08 -8.66 7.09
C PRO A 59 -10.20 -9.75 7.71
N LEU A 60 -9.21 -10.23 6.94
CA LEU A 60 -8.29 -11.27 7.38
C LEU A 60 -6.89 -10.72 7.62
N ALA A 61 -6.19 -11.32 8.60
CA ALA A 61 -4.79 -11.01 8.85
C ALA A 61 -3.94 -11.26 7.60
N LYS A 62 -2.94 -10.41 7.35
CA LYS A 62 -2.07 -10.50 6.17
C LYS A 62 -1.36 -11.84 6.03
N THR A 63 -1.22 -12.61 7.11
CA THR A 63 -0.61 -13.95 7.11
C THR A 63 -1.44 -15.01 6.36
N ASN A 64 -2.68 -14.68 6.00
CA ASN A 64 -3.55 -15.50 5.17
C ASN A 64 -3.29 -15.33 3.66
N PHE A 65 -2.41 -14.42 3.27
CA PHE A 65 -2.14 -14.09 1.88
C PHE A 65 -0.66 -14.20 1.55
N LEU A 66 -0.34 -14.38 0.26
CA LEU A 66 1.02 -14.16 -0.22
C LEU A 66 1.41 -12.69 0.05
N MET A 67 2.55 -12.47 0.69
CA MET A 67 3.00 -11.15 1.09
C MET A 67 4.53 -11.02 1.08
N LEU A 68 5.04 -9.84 0.73
CA LEU A 68 6.47 -9.54 0.67
C LEU A 68 7.20 -9.82 1.99
N ALA A 69 6.53 -9.68 3.14
CA ALA A 69 7.14 -9.93 4.44
C ALA A 69 7.65 -11.38 4.61
N LYS A 70 7.09 -12.34 3.86
CA LYS A 70 7.48 -13.77 3.89
C LYS A 70 7.96 -14.30 2.54
N ASN A 71 7.66 -13.60 1.45
CA ASN A 71 7.94 -14.05 0.09
C ASN A 71 8.56 -12.89 -0.69
N GLU A 72 9.84 -12.60 -0.42
CA GLU A 72 10.57 -11.51 -1.08
C GLU A 72 10.64 -11.67 -2.59
N ALA A 73 10.64 -12.91 -3.10
CA ALA A 73 10.65 -13.20 -4.53
C ALA A 73 9.46 -12.54 -5.28
N LEU A 74 8.34 -12.24 -4.58
CA LEU A 74 7.22 -11.50 -5.18
C LEU A 74 7.64 -10.12 -5.72
N ALA A 75 8.69 -9.52 -5.19
CA ALA A 75 9.21 -8.24 -5.68
C ALA A 75 9.85 -8.34 -7.09
N ARG A 76 10.24 -9.55 -7.55
CA ARG A 76 10.72 -9.77 -8.93
C ARG A 76 9.59 -9.71 -9.96
N LEU A 77 8.35 -9.87 -9.53
CA LEU A 77 7.21 -9.90 -10.42
C LEU A 77 6.72 -8.48 -10.68
N HIS A 78 6.60 -8.12 -11.96
CA HIS A 78 5.97 -6.88 -12.40
C HIS A 78 4.55 -7.20 -12.86
N THR A 79 3.57 -6.69 -12.13
CA THR A 79 2.16 -6.99 -12.40
C THR A 79 1.40 -5.74 -12.81
N ARG A 80 0.42 -5.92 -13.69
CA ARG A 80 -0.51 -4.87 -14.12
C ARG A 80 -1.94 -5.44 -14.22
N LEU A 81 -2.89 -4.72 -13.65
CA LEU A 81 -4.31 -5.05 -13.75
C LEU A 81 -5.00 -4.11 -14.75
N GLY A 82 -5.44 -4.66 -15.87
CA GLY A 82 -6.21 -3.94 -16.90
C GLY A 82 -7.61 -3.52 -16.42
N PRO A 83 -8.30 -2.68 -17.20
CA PRO A 83 -9.67 -2.24 -16.89
C PRO A 83 -10.69 -3.40 -16.90
N ASP A 84 -10.41 -4.44 -17.69
CA ASP A 84 -11.19 -5.69 -17.80
C ASP A 84 -10.80 -6.73 -16.73
N HIS A 85 -10.11 -6.33 -15.68
CA HIS A 85 -9.53 -7.19 -14.65
C HIS A 85 -8.55 -8.26 -15.19
N ARG A 86 -7.95 -8.04 -16.37
CA ARG A 86 -6.84 -8.85 -16.87
C ARG A 86 -5.59 -8.57 -16.06
N LEU A 87 -5.14 -9.56 -15.32
CA LEU A 87 -3.86 -9.51 -14.62
C LEU A 87 -2.77 -10.06 -15.51
N THR A 88 -1.80 -9.23 -15.86
CA THR A 88 -0.58 -9.65 -16.55
C THR A 88 0.56 -9.69 -15.55
N VAL A 89 1.28 -10.80 -15.48
CA VAL A 89 2.45 -11.02 -14.62
C VAL A 89 3.68 -11.14 -15.50
N ARG A 90 4.68 -10.33 -15.22
CA ARG A 90 5.99 -10.37 -15.91
C ARG A 90 7.10 -10.74 -14.92
N LEU A 91 8.02 -11.54 -15.39
CA LEU A 91 9.28 -11.85 -14.71
C LEU A 91 10.41 -11.62 -15.73
N ASP A 92 11.40 -10.83 -15.35
CA ASP A 92 12.54 -10.49 -16.21
C ASP A 92 12.10 -10.00 -17.61
N GLY A 93 11.06 -9.13 -17.64
CA GLY A 93 10.48 -8.52 -18.85
C GLY A 93 9.54 -9.42 -19.66
N ARG A 94 9.49 -10.74 -19.41
CA ARG A 94 8.64 -11.71 -20.14
C ARG A 94 7.31 -11.92 -19.42
N ILE A 95 6.21 -12.05 -20.16
CA ILE A 95 4.93 -12.48 -19.59
C ILE A 95 5.08 -13.95 -19.19
N VAL A 96 4.84 -14.22 -17.91
CA VAL A 96 4.91 -15.58 -17.33
C VAL A 96 3.54 -16.11 -16.91
N ALA A 97 2.56 -15.21 -16.72
CA ALA A 97 1.15 -15.57 -16.53
C ALA A 97 0.25 -14.40 -16.96
N GLU A 98 -0.92 -14.73 -17.46
CA GLU A 98 -1.95 -13.74 -17.79
C GLU A 98 -3.32 -14.39 -17.67
N GLY A 99 -4.32 -13.63 -17.15
CA GLY A 99 -5.69 -14.10 -17.06
C GLY A 99 -6.64 -12.98 -16.62
N VAL A 100 -7.88 -13.06 -17.11
CA VAL A 100 -8.98 -12.22 -16.63
C VAL A 100 -9.48 -12.78 -15.32
N LEU A 101 -9.41 -12.01 -14.23
CA LEU A 101 -9.69 -12.51 -12.88
C LEU A 101 -11.18 -12.78 -12.63
N ASP A 102 -12.06 -12.24 -13.46
CA ASP A 102 -13.51 -12.53 -13.40
C ASP A 102 -13.90 -13.79 -14.18
N ASP A 103 -13.00 -14.25 -15.09
CA ASP A 103 -13.19 -15.50 -15.82
C ASP A 103 -12.57 -16.69 -15.07
N PRO A 104 -13.30 -17.81 -14.89
CA PRO A 104 -12.78 -18.99 -14.17
C PRO A 104 -11.46 -19.54 -14.73
N ALA A 105 -11.31 -19.61 -16.06
CA ALA A 105 -10.09 -20.13 -16.70
C ALA A 105 -8.92 -19.17 -16.52
N GLY A 106 -9.14 -17.84 -16.71
CA GLY A 106 -8.14 -16.81 -16.47
C GLY A 106 -7.70 -16.77 -15.01
N ARG A 107 -8.64 -16.89 -14.07
CA ARG A 107 -8.36 -16.98 -12.63
C ARG A 107 -7.51 -18.20 -12.31
N ALA A 108 -7.89 -19.38 -12.84
CA ALA A 108 -7.15 -20.62 -12.62
C ALA A 108 -5.70 -20.52 -13.12
N ALA A 109 -5.45 -19.91 -14.28
CA ALA A 109 -4.10 -19.71 -14.81
C ALA A 109 -3.22 -18.87 -13.88
N ILE A 110 -3.77 -17.82 -13.29
CA ILE A 110 -3.07 -16.98 -12.29
C ILE A 110 -2.83 -17.76 -10.98
N GLU A 111 -3.81 -18.51 -10.50
CA GLU A 111 -3.71 -19.33 -9.29
C GLU A 111 -2.64 -20.42 -9.43
N ASP A 112 -2.61 -21.10 -10.55
CA ASP A 112 -1.62 -22.15 -10.84
C ASP A 112 -0.21 -21.59 -10.91
N PHE A 113 -0.04 -20.43 -11.59
CA PHE A 113 1.24 -19.73 -11.61
C PHE A 113 1.72 -19.38 -10.20
N PHE A 114 0.90 -18.71 -9.38
CA PHE A 114 1.33 -18.29 -8.05
C PHE A 114 1.50 -19.46 -7.09
N THR A 115 0.78 -20.57 -7.28
CA THR A 115 0.98 -21.81 -6.53
C THR A 115 2.37 -22.39 -6.80
N ALA A 116 2.74 -22.51 -8.08
CA ALA A 116 4.06 -22.99 -8.47
C ALA A 116 5.18 -22.02 -8.06
N PHE A 117 4.98 -20.70 -8.23
CA PHE A 117 5.95 -19.66 -7.88
C PHE A 117 6.25 -19.59 -6.39
N ALA A 118 5.22 -19.75 -5.55
CA ALA A 118 5.35 -19.68 -4.09
C ALA A 118 5.82 -21.02 -3.47
N GLY A 119 5.67 -22.13 -4.16
CA GLY A 119 6.05 -23.46 -3.65
C GLY A 119 5.38 -23.74 -2.29
N ASP A 120 6.14 -24.21 -1.30
CA ASP A 120 5.64 -24.53 0.05
C ASP A 120 5.01 -23.34 0.77
N ALA A 121 5.41 -22.11 0.44
CA ALA A 121 4.82 -20.90 1.03
C ALA A 121 3.37 -20.68 0.60
N ALA A 122 2.90 -21.33 -0.48
CA ALA A 122 1.51 -21.34 -0.93
C ALA A 122 0.58 -22.07 0.05
N ARG A 123 1.09 -23.04 0.81
CA ARG A 123 0.32 -23.87 1.75
C ARG A 123 -0.90 -24.55 1.11
N GLY A 124 -0.70 -25.13 -0.06
CA GLY A 124 -1.73 -25.66 -0.95
C GLY A 124 -1.94 -24.78 -2.18
N ARG A 125 -3.06 -24.94 -2.87
CA ARG A 125 -3.37 -24.12 -4.06
C ARG A 125 -3.70 -22.69 -3.66
N VAL A 126 -2.94 -21.72 -4.19
CA VAL A 126 -3.25 -20.28 -4.06
C VAL A 126 -4.58 -19.98 -4.74
N ARG A 127 -5.38 -19.12 -4.15
CA ARG A 127 -6.64 -18.66 -4.72
C ARG A 127 -6.65 -17.15 -4.87
N VAL A 128 -7.09 -16.68 -6.02
CA VAL A 128 -7.41 -15.26 -6.21
C VAL A 128 -8.74 -14.99 -5.51
N VAL A 129 -8.74 -14.04 -4.57
CA VAL A 129 -9.94 -13.67 -3.83
C VAL A 129 -10.26 -12.18 -4.04
N SER A 130 -11.54 -11.89 -4.16
CA SER A 130 -12.12 -10.54 -4.24
C SER A 130 -13.56 -10.58 -3.74
N ALA A 131 -14.07 -9.45 -3.28
CA ALA A 131 -15.49 -9.27 -3.00
C ALA A 131 -15.87 -7.81 -3.25
N PRO A 132 -17.10 -7.53 -3.71
CA PRO A 132 -17.58 -6.17 -3.91
C PRO A 132 -17.42 -5.33 -2.63
N GLY A 133 -16.83 -4.13 -2.76
CA GLY A 133 -16.61 -3.21 -1.63
C GLY A 133 -15.57 -3.66 -0.62
N HIS A 134 -14.99 -4.86 -0.70
CA HIS A 134 -13.96 -5.34 0.22
C HIS A 134 -12.55 -4.98 -0.28
N ARG A 135 -11.67 -4.57 0.65
CA ARG A 135 -10.28 -4.26 0.38
C ARG A 135 -9.35 -5.04 1.31
N PHE A 136 -8.32 -5.60 0.73
CA PHE A 136 -7.33 -6.42 1.44
C PHE A 136 -6.21 -5.55 2.03
N THR A 137 -6.57 -4.48 2.75
CA THR A 137 -5.61 -3.58 3.40
C THR A 137 -5.12 -4.15 4.74
N ASP A 138 -3.89 -3.79 5.13
CA ASP A 138 -3.35 -4.26 6.42
C ASP A 138 -3.98 -3.53 7.62
N ILE A 139 -4.49 -2.31 7.41
CA ILE A 139 -5.17 -1.53 8.46
C ILE A 139 -6.61 -2.02 8.69
N GLY A 140 -7.29 -2.49 7.64
CA GLY A 140 -8.67 -2.97 7.74
C GLY A 140 -8.81 -4.27 8.54
N ALA A 141 -7.76 -5.11 8.62
CA ALA A 141 -7.84 -6.36 9.36
C ALA A 141 -8.11 -6.17 10.88
N PRO A 142 -7.42 -5.26 11.60
CA PRO A 142 -7.72 -4.98 13.00
C PRO A 142 -8.85 -3.96 13.21
N VAL A 143 -9.17 -3.14 12.20
CA VAL A 143 -10.13 -2.02 12.31
C VAL A 143 -10.88 -1.91 10.98
N PRO A 144 -11.99 -2.66 10.80
CA PRO A 144 -12.71 -2.75 9.53
C PRO A 144 -13.15 -1.40 8.94
N GLU A 145 -13.53 -0.44 9.77
CA GLU A 145 -13.92 0.92 9.36
C GLU A 145 -12.78 1.73 8.73
N PHE A 146 -11.53 1.27 8.85
CA PHE A 146 -10.35 1.89 8.21
C PHE A 146 -9.93 1.17 6.92
N MET A 147 -10.72 0.22 6.44
CA MET A 147 -10.40 -0.56 5.25
C MET A 147 -10.17 0.33 4.01
N ASP A 148 -10.91 1.43 3.91
CA ASP A 148 -10.85 2.39 2.80
C ASP A 148 -9.82 3.51 2.99
N CYS A 149 -9.04 3.47 4.06
CA CYS A 149 -7.97 4.44 4.28
C CYS A 149 -6.87 4.32 3.22
N VAL A 150 -6.31 5.46 2.86
CA VAL A 150 -5.16 5.56 1.97
C VAL A 150 -3.90 5.87 2.77
N SER A 151 -2.74 5.46 2.26
CA SER A 151 -1.48 5.65 2.97
C SER A 151 -0.67 6.81 2.37
N LEU A 152 -0.14 7.66 3.26
CA LEU A 152 0.72 8.79 2.89
C LEU A 152 2.09 8.64 3.54
N ILE A 153 3.14 8.98 2.78
CA ILE A 153 4.52 9.14 3.27
C ILE A 153 5.02 10.55 2.98
N ASN A 154 5.53 11.19 4.01
CA ASN A 154 6.35 12.38 3.90
C ASN A 154 7.80 11.98 3.57
N LEU A 155 8.30 12.41 2.41
CA LEU A 155 9.66 12.09 1.97
C LEU A 155 10.75 12.72 2.86
N ALA A 156 10.47 13.79 3.58
CA ALA A 156 11.40 14.32 4.57
C ALA A 156 11.56 13.36 5.76
N SER A 157 10.47 12.71 6.22
CA SER A 157 10.52 11.65 7.24
C SER A 157 11.30 10.43 6.75
N LEU A 158 11.13 10.06 5.47
CA LEU A 158 11.93 8.99 4.87
C LEU A 158 13.42 9.36 4.84
N ARG A 159 13.78 10.59 4.42
CA ARG A 159 15.18 11.06 4.42
C ARG A 159 15.79 11.06 5.83
N ALA A 160 15.01 11.35 6.86
CA ALA A 160 15.49 11.25 8.25
C ALA A 160 15.82 9.79 8.63
N VAL A 161 15.01 8.82 8.19
CA VAL A 161 15.29 7.38 8.37
C VAL A 161 16.53 6.96 7.59
N GLU A 162 16.68 7.40 6.34
CA GLU A 162 17.86 7.15 5.51
C GLU A 162 19.15 7.67 6.19
N ALA A 163 19.09 8.87 6.74
CA ALA A 163 20.21 9.45 7.48
C ALA A 163 20.58 8.63 8.72
N ALA A 164 19.59 8.17 9.49
CA ALA A 164 19.80 7.31 10.65
C ALA A 164 20.38 5.93 10.27
N MET A 165 20.06 5.44 9.07
CA MET A 165 20.57 4.17 8.55
C MET A 165 21.89 4.29 7.78
N GLY A 166 22.33 5.51 7.46
CA GLY A 166 23.52 5.75 6.63
C GLY A 166 23.39 5.27 5.18
N ARG A 167 22.15 5.10 4.67
CA ARG A 167 21.89 4.60 3.30
C ARG A 167 20.59 5.12 2.71
N ARG A 168 20.52 5.15 1.38
CA ARG A 168 19.28 5.46 0.64
C ARG A 168 18.35 4.24 0.62
N LEU A 169 17.04 4.53 0.62
CA LEU A 169 15.99 3.53 0.53
C LEU A 169 15.05 3.89 -0.62
N ASP A 170 14.69 2.91 -1.44
CA ASP A 170 13.63 3.12 -2.43
C ASP A 170 12.29 3.36 -1.69
N PRO A 171 11.60 4.48 -1.94
CA PRO A 171 10.30 4.78 -1.31
C PRO A 171 9.24 3.70 -1.55
N LEU A 172 9.31 2.95 -2.65
CA LEU A 172 8.35 1.88 -2.97
C LEU A 172 8.40 0.70 -1.99
N ARG A 173 9.45 0.56 -1.17
CA ARG A 173 9.49 -0.40 -0.04
C ARG A 173 8.32 -0.22 0.92
N PHE A 174 7.83 1.02 1.04
CA PHE A 174 6.79 1.39 2.00
C PHE A 174 5.38 1.25 1.45
N ARG A 175 5.24 1.06 0.12
CA ARG A 175 3.98 0.76 -0.54
C ARG A 175 2.86 1.75 -0.21
N ALA A 176 3.20 3.03 -0.13
CA ALA A 176 2.22 4.09 0.09
C ALA A 176 1.48 4.48 -1.19
N ASN A 177 0.27 5.00 -1.03
CA ASN A 177 -0.51 5.51 -2.15
C ASN A 177 -0.09 6.92 -2.55
N ILE A 178 0.26 7.76 -1.57
CA ILE A 178 0.58 9.18 -1.74
C ILE A 178 1.97 9.44 -1.14
N TYR A 179 2.86 10.02 -1.94
CA TYR A 179 4.15 10.51 -1.48
C TYR A 179 4.17 12.03 -1.59
N VAL A 180 4.52 12.69 -0.48
CA VAL A 180 4.56 14.16 -0.37
C VAL A 180 5.96 14.63 -0.02
N ASP A 181 6.29 15.84 -0.44
CA ASP A 181 7.54 16.52 -0.08
C ASP A 181 7.26 17.98 0.35
N GLY A 182 8.28 18.67 0.85
CA GLY A 182 8.18 20.07 1.26
C GLY A 182 7.68 20.27 2.70
N LEU A 183 7.22 19.23 3.38
CA LEU A 183 6.88 19.28 4.80
C LEU A 183 8.11 18.95 5.66
N PRO A 184 8.30 19.52 6.85
CA PRO A 184 9.32 19.06 7.79
C PRO A 184 9.09 17.58 8.15
N ALA A 185 10.19 16.89 8.48
CA ALA A 185 10.11 15.47 8.86
C ALA A 185 9.20 15.27 10.09
N TRP A 186 8.40 14.23 10.07
CA TRP A 186 7.52 13.76 11.15
C TRP A 186 6.28 14.62 11.42
N THR A 187 6.08 15.75 10.74
CA THR A 187 4.91 16.62 10.94
C THR A 187 3.59 15.96 10.65
N GLU A 188 3.58 14.92 9.79
CA GLU A 188 2.40 14.08 9.57
C GLU A 188 1.94 13.36 10.85
N PHE A 189 2.84 13.11 11.81
CA PHE A 189 2.51 12.47 13.09
C PHE A 189 1.81 13.39 14.07
N ASP A 190 2.10 14.69 13.99
CA ASP A 190 1.48 15.72 14.83
C ASP A 190 0.01 15.94 14.47
N ARG A 191 -0.44 15.35 13.34
CA ARG A 191 -1.82 15.46 12.84
C ARG A 191 -2.70 14.27 13.18
N LEU A 192 -2.26 13.36 14.01
CA LEU A 192 -3.08 12.23 14.41
C LEU A 192 -4.39 12.70 15.04
N GLY A 193 -5.52 12.25 14.48
CA GLY A 193 -6.87 12.68 14.88
C GLY A 193 -7.37 13.97 14.25
N ALA A 194 -6.48 14.77 13.63
CA ALA A 194 -6.82 16.00 12.92
C ALA A 194 -7.01 15.79 11.41
N SER A 195 -7.56 16.79 10.74
CA SER A 195 -7.68 16.82 9.28
C SER A 195 -6.47 17.49 8.62
N LEU A 196 -6.19 17.08 7.38
CA LEU A 196 -5.34 17.76 6.43
C LEU A 196 -6.02 17.73 5.04
N THR A 197 -5.67 18.67 4.18
CA THR A 197 -6.17 18.70 2.80
C THR A 197 -5.08 18.20 1.87
N VAL A 198 -5.42 17.26 0.97
CA VAL A 198 -4.55 16.75 -0.09
C VAL A 198 -5.24 17.01 -1.42
N GLY A 199 -4.68 17.89 -2.26
CA GLY A 199 -5.36 18.33 -3.48
C GLY A 199 -6.70 18.98 -3.17
N SER A 200 -7.79 18.43 -3.72
CA SER A 200 -9.15 18.93 -3.50
C SER A 200 -9.91 18.26 -2.35
N ILE A 201 -9.30 17.31 -1.62
CA ILE A 201 -10.01 16.52 -0.63
C ILE A 201 -9.47 16.70 0.78
N GLU A 202 -10.40 16.85 1.72
CA GLU A 202 -10.09 16.77 3.15
C GLU A 202 -9.93 15.30 3.55
N CYS A 203 -8.91 15.01 4.36
CA CYS A 203 -8.63 13.69 4.90
C CYS A 203 -8.35 13.78 6.40
N ARG A 204 -8.91 12.86 7.16
CA ARG A 204 -8.58 12.71 8.59
C ARG A 204 -7.38 11.79 8.75
N VAL A 205 -6.39 12.19 9.53
CA VAL A 205 -5.25 11.34 9.89
C VAL A 205 -5.68 10.38 11.01
N VAL A 206 -5.85 9.10 10.68
CA VAL A 206 -6.45 8.15 11.63
C VAL A 206 -5.42 7.31 12.38
N ARG A 207 -4.25 7.06 11.78
CA ARG A 207 -3.25 6.18 12.37
C ARG A 207 -1.86 6.37 11.76
N ARG A 208 -0.80 6.20 12.56
CA ARG A 208 0.57 6.02 12.06
C ARG A 208 0.71 4.65 11.40
N THR A 209 1.51 4.57 10.34
CA THR A 209 1.73 3.31 9.62
C THR A 209 2.90 2.55 10.23
N ARG A 210 2.61 1.51 11.01
CA ARG A 210 3.63 0.62 11.57
C ARG A 210 4.27 -0.21 10.46
N ARG A 211 5.58 -0.18 10.37
CA ARG A 211 6.35 -0.90 9.37
C ARG A 211 6.65 -2.33 9.81
N CYS A 212 6.63 -3.23 8.85
CA CYS A 212 6.88 -4.65 9.05
C CYS A 212 8.05 -5.11 8.16
N PRO A 213 8.55 -6.35 8.29
CA PRO A 213 9.67 -6.86 7.48
C PRO A 213 9.49 -6.82 5.96
N ALA A 214 8.29 -6.49 5.44
CA ALA A 214 8.12 -6.24 4.00
C ALA A 214 8.98 -5.06 3.52
N THR A 215 9.23 -4.05 4.37
CA THR A 215 10.06 -2.90 4.04
C THR A 215 11.56 -3.22 3.96
N ASN A 216 11.96 -4.41 4.40
CA ASN A 216 13.33 -4.89 4.30
C ASN A 216 13.66 -5.38 2.89
N VAL A 217 12.64 -5.65 2.07
CA VAL A 217 12.79 -6.13 0.71
C VAL A 217 13.02 -4.95 -0.24
N ASP A 218 14.10 -4.99 -0.99
CA ASP A 218 14.36 -4.06 -2.08
C ASP A 218 13.44 -4.37 -3.27
N PRO A 219 12.63 -3.41 -3.76
CA PRO A 219 11.69 -3.66 -4.83
C PRO A 219 12.35 -3.92 -6.20
N ALA A 220 13.61 -3.50 -6.39
CA ALA A 220 14.33 -3.71 -7.64
C ALA A 220 15.09 -5.05 -7.68
N THR A 221 15.63 -5.49 -6.54
CA THR A 221 16.47 -6.70 -6.46
C THR A 221 15.80 -7.88 -5.78
N ALA A 222 14.66 -7.65 -5.12
CA ALA A 222 13.97 -8.62 -4.26
C ALA A 222 14.82 -9.15 -3.09
N GLN A 223 15.90 -8.47 -2.74
CA GLN A 223 16.76 -8.86 -1.62
C GLN A 223 16.33 -8.20 -0.32
N ARG A 224 16.52 -8.89 0.80
CA ARG A 224 16.39 -8.31 2.14
C ARG A 224 17.71 -7.65 2.53
N ASP A 225 17.90 -6.43 2.05
CA ASP A 225 19.16 -5.69 2.18
C ASP A 225 19.14 -4.63 3.30
N ALA A 226 18.01 -4.50 4.01
CA ALA A 226 17.81 -3.53 5.08
C ALA A 226 17.02 -4.15 6.24
N ASP A 227 17.10 -3.55 7.44
CA ASP A 227 16.18 -3.82 8.55
C ASP A 227 15.55 -2.52 9.03
N VAL A 228 14.59 -2.04 8.23
CA VAL A 228 13.91 -0.76 8.44
C VAL A 228 13.15 -0.71 9.78
N PRO A 229 12.35 -1.72 10.18
CA PRO A 229 11.65 -1.68 11.46
C PRO A 229 12.59 -1.64 12.67
N ARG A 230 13.75 -2.28 12.59
CA ARG A 230 14.76 -2.24 13.65
C ARG A 230 15.43 -0.88 13.73
N ALA A 231 15.81 -0.32 12.58
CA ALA A 231 16.42 1.01 12.50
C ALA A 231 15.49 2.11 13.03
N LEU A 232 14.20 2.07 12.67
CA LEU A 232 13.18 2.98 13.21
C LEU A 232 13.09 2.88 14.74
N ARG A 233 13.05 1.67 15.31
CA ARG A 233 13.01 1.50 16.77
C ARG A 233 14.27 2.02 17.43
N ALA A 234 15.43 1.78 16.86
CA ALA A 234 16.70 2.21 17.43
C ALA A 234 16.85 3.74 17.40
N ALA A 235 16.45 4.40 16.32
CA ALA A 235 16.62 5.84 16.14
C ALA A 235 15.49 6.69 16.76
N TYR A 236 14.24 6.16 16.78
CA TYR A 236 13.04 6.95 17.11
C TYR A 236 12.15 6.31 18.16
N GLY A 237 12.48 5.14 18.70
CA GLY A 237 11.69 4.44 19.74
C GLY A 237 10.42 3.74 19.21
N HIS A 238 10.10 3.85 17.93
CA HIS A 238 8.93 3.23 17.30
C HIS A 238 9.26 2.64 15.93
N ALA A 239 8.36 1.85 15.34
CA ALA A 239 8.54 1.28 14.01
C ALA A 239 7.59 1.92 12.97
N ASP A 240 7.22 3.19 13.16
CA ASP A 240 6.24 3.87 12.31
C ASP A 240 6.92 4.79 11.31
N LEU A 241 6.38 4.87 10.09
CA LEU A 241 6.74 5.84 9.06
C LEU A 241 5.53 6.08 8.16
N GLY A 242 5.11 7.36 8.02
CA GLY A 242 3.90 7.77 7.33
C GLY A 242 2.63 7.47 8.11
N VAL A 243 1.51 7.83 7.53
CA VAL A 243 0.19 7.78 8.16
C VAL A 243 -0.86 7.16 7.23
N TYR A 244 -1.97 6.76 7.83
CA TYR A 244 -3.20 6.44 7.12
C TYR A 244 -4.15 7.63 7.19
N LEU A 245 -4.74 7.94 6.03
CA LEU A 245 -5.70 9.00 5.81
C LEU A 245 -7.05 8.39 5.49
N GLN A 246 -8.08 8.81 6.18
CA GLN A 246 -9.47 8.53 5.86
C GLN A 246 -10.02 9.72 5.07
N PRO A 247 -10.39 9.55 3.79
CA PRO A 247 -11.00 10.61 2.99
C PRO A 247 -12.33 11.09 3.61
N VAL A 248 -12.57 12.39 3.61
CA VAL A 248 -13.83 12.99 4.02
C VAL A 248 -14.53 13.54 2.77
N GLY A 249 -15.55 12.83 2.28
CA GLY A 249 -16.23 13.18 1.02
C GLY A 249 -15.59 12.58 -0.23
N VAL A 250 -15.60 13.33 -1.32
CA VAL A 250 -15.11 12.94 -2.65
C VAL A 250 -14.20 14.03 -3.19
N GLY A 251 -13.09 13.63 -3.79
CA GLY A 251 -12.15 14.57 -4.39
C GLY A 251 -11.08 13.86 -5.23
N THR A 252 -10.19 14.65 -5.81
CA THR A 252 -9.09 14.15 -6.63
C THR A 252 -7.75 14.66 -6.11
N VAL A 253 -6.72 13.88 -6.35
CA VAL A 253 -5.32 14.19 -6.01
C VAL A 253 -4.45 13.91 -7.23
N ALA A 254 -3.58 14.86 -7.58
CA ALA A 254 -2.61 14.75 -8.67
C ALA A 254 -1.20 15.15 -8.18
N PRO A 255 -0.11 14.70 -8.81
CA PRO A 255 1.21 15.25 -8.58
C PRO A 255 1.22 16.77 -8.84
N GLY A 256 1.87 17.51 -7.94
CA GLY A 256 1.84 18.98 -7.93
C GLY A 256 0.79 19.59 -7.01
N ASP A 257 -0.21 18.83 -6.58
CA ASP A 257 -1.22 19.32 -5.65
C ASP A 257 -0.64 19.65 -4.28
N ALA A 258 -1.19 20.69 -3.68
CA ALA A 258 -0.82 21.10 -2.34
C ALA A 258 -1.29 20.11 -1.27
N VAL A 259 -0.46 19.92 -0.26
CA VAL A 259 -0.85 19.27 1.00
C VAL A 259 -0.80 20.32 2.10
N SER A 260 -1.95 20.73 2.59
CA SER A 260 -2.06 21.76 3.62
C SER A 260 -2.49 21.18 4.96
N MET A 261 -1.81 21.64 6.00
CA MET A 261 -2.09 21.28 7.38
C MET A 261 -2.57 22.55 8.08
N SER A 262 -3.89 22.68 8.29
CA SER A 262 -4.42 23.74 9.14
C SER A 262 -3.91 23.52 10.58
N GLN A 263 -3.61 24.62 11.30
CA GLN A 263 -3.29 24.48 12.72
C GLN A 263 -4.49 23.84 13.44
N ALA A 264 -4.18 22.91 14.36
CA ALA A 264 -5.18 22.49 15.33
C ALA A 264 -5.61 23.72 16.13
N ALA A 265 -6.92 23.94 16.20
CA ALA A 265 -7.49 25.01 16.98
C ALA A 265 -7.21 24.83 18.48
#